data_faaa20dbc9b607a1cd305083ca38ca27
#
_entry.id   faaa20dbc9b607a1cd305083ca38ca27
#
_cell.length_a   1.000
_cell.length_b   1.000
_cell.length_c   1.000
_cell.angle_alpha   90.00
_cell.angle_beta   90.00
_cell.angle_gamma   90.00
#
_symmetry.space_group_name_H-M   'P 1'
#
loop_
_entity.id
_entity.type
_entity.pdbx_description
1 polymer ?
#
loop_
_entity_poly.entity_id
_entity_poly.type
_entity_poly.pdbx_seq_one_letter_code
_entity_poly.pdbx_strand_id
1 'polypeptide(L)'
;NQLVALNPDISAAEIAELEERYGLGGSIVDQYVIWISDLLQGDFGTVIGVDQAVLPYIMERLPETIMLGLFGWAIAPIIAIPTGIYAAYKKDTLADTASRVFALSGISLPNFWLGLMLILVFALYLDLWPVLAPQKPLLSPEMLWYLILPGVTIGTAASANLMRVMRSSMAEEMNKEYVTAARAK
;
A
#
# COMPACT_ATOMS: atom_id res chain seq x y z
N ASN A 1 24.97 2.63 21.38
CA ASN A 1 25.32 1.64 20.37
C ASN A 1 24.12 0.69 20.20
N GLN A 2 23.53 0.60 18.98
CA GLN A 2 22.33 -0.21 18.76
C GLN A 2 22.59 -1.72 18.96
N LEU A 3 23.82 -2.17 18.75
CA LEU A 3 24.23 -3.56 18.97
C LEU A 3 24.12 -3.97 20.44
N VAL A 4 24.45 -3.08 21.36
CA VAL A 4 24.29 -3.32 22.81
C VAL A 4 22.83 -3.36 23.23
N ALA A 5 21.96 -2.60 22.55
CA ALA A 5 20.52 -2.61 22.81
C ALA A 5 19.84 -3.93 22.36
N LEU A 6 20.40 -4.61 21.38
CA LEU A 6 19.90 -5.90 20.86
C LEU A 6 20.40 -7.10 21.69
N ASN A 7 21.57 -6.98 22.32
CA ASN A 7 22.15 -8.00 23.20
C ASN A 7 22.94 -7.33 24.33
N PRO A 8 22.37 -7.20 25.54
CA PRO A 8 23.02 -6.53 26.68
C PRO A 8 24.30 -7.22 27.17
N ASP A 9 24.47 -8.51 26.88
CA ASP A 9 25.60 -9.33 27.34
C ASP A 9 26.74 -9.40 26.33
N ILE A 10 26.67 -8.62 25.21
CA ILE A 10 27.69 -8.62 24.16
C ILE A 10 29.01 -8.05 24.68
N SER A 11 30.13 -8.77 24.47
CA SER A 11 31.45 -8.33 24.86
C SER A 11 31.99 -7.20 23.98
N ALA A 12 32.92 -6.42 24.49
CA ALA A 12 33.61 -5.35 23.70
C ALA A 12 34.33 -5.91 22.47
N ALA A 13 34.84 -7.15 22.55
CA ALA A 13 35.53 -7.80 21.43
C ALA A 13 34.52 -8.20 20.33
N GLU A 14 33.38 -8.72 20.70
CA GLU A 14 32.31 -9.04 19.74
C GLU A 14 31.71 -7.78 19.08
N ILE A 15 31.62 -6.67 19.82
CA ILE A 15 31.19 -5.38 19.25
C ILE A 15 32.22 -4.93 18.19
N ALA A 16 33.52 -5.00 18.48
CA ALA A 16 34.57 -4.60 17.52
C ALA A 16 34.54 -5.50 16.26
N GLU A 17 34.36 -6.80 16.42
CA GLU A 17 34.21 -7.73 15.30
C GLU A 17 32.99 -7.43 14.44
N LEU A 18 31.83 -7.12 15.06
CA LEU A 18 30.64 -6.73 14.35
C LEU A 18 30.77 -5.38 13.65
N GLU A 19 31.44 -4.40 14.30
CA GLU A 19 31.74 -3.10 13.70
C GLU A 19 32.63 -3.23 12.46
N GLU A 20 33.63 -4.09 12.51
CA GLU A 20 34.45 -4.40 11.35
C GLU A 20 33.71 -5.13 10.26
N ARG A 21 32.95 -6.17 10.64
CA ARG A 21 32.16 -7.00 9.70
C ARG A 21 31.10 -6.22 8.96
N TYR A 22 30.44 -5.28 9.61
CA TYR A 22 29.38 -4.45 9.02
C TYR A 22 29.86 -3.07 8.56
N GLY A 23 31.17 -2.84 8.55
CA GLY A 23 31.77 -1.57 8.09
C GLY A 23 31.38 -0.35 8.93
N LEU A 24 31.07 -0.54 10.21
CA LEU A 24 30.57 0.53 11.10
C LEU A 24 31.66 1.37 11.72
N GLY A 25 32.95 1.03 11.50
CA GLY A 25 34.13 1.65 12.14
C GLY A 25 34.56 3.00 11.56
N GLY A 26 33.93 3.50 10.48
CA GLY A 26 34.27 4.76 9.83
C GLY A 26 33.41 5.95 10.22
N SER A 27 33.63 7.10 9.61
CA SER A 27 32.71 8.23 9.71
C SER A 27 31.37 7.89 9.06
N ILE A 28 30.30 8.60 9.43
CA ILE A 28 28.95 8.41 8.82
C ILE A 28 29.01 8.58 7.29
N VAL A 29 29.90 9.47 6.81
CA VAL A 29 30.07 9.68 5.36
C VAL A 29 30.73 8.47 4.70
N ASP A 30 31.76 7.89 5.32
CA ASP A 30 32.42 6.70 4.80
C ASP A 30 31.46 5.51 4.76
N GLN A 31 30.71 5.29 5.83
CA GLN A 31 29.67 4.25 5.89
C GLN A 31 28.62 4.43 4.78
N TYR A 32 28.16 5.65 4.54
CA TYR A 32 27.19 5.94 3.48
C TYR A 32 27.76 5.68 2.08
N VAL A 33 29.01 6.08 1.83
CA VAL A 33 29.68 5.87 0.53
C VAL A 33 29.87 4.37 0.27
N ILE A 34 30.33 3.61 1.26
CA ILE A 34 30.49 2.15 1.16
C ILE A 34 29.13 1.52 0.87
N TRP A 35 28.11 1.81 1.67
CA TRP A 35 26.77 1.26 1.50
C TRP A 35 26.16 1.54 0.12
N ILE A 36 26.28 2.78 -0.40
CA ILE A 36 25.82 3.12 -1.75
C ILE A 36 26.62 2.37 -2.82
N SER A 37 27.95 2.25 -2.63
CA SER A 37 28.80 1.51 -3.57
C SER A 37 28.39 0.03 -3.66
N ASP A 38 28.16 -0.60 -2.52
CA ASP A 38 27.73 -2.00 -2.42
C ASP A 38 26.34 -2.20 -3.05
N LEU A 39 25.41 -1.28 -2.75
CA LEU A 39 24.06 -1.27 -3.32
C LEU A 39 24.09 -1.18 -4.86
N LEU A 40 24.94 -0.32 -5.42
CA LEU A 40 25.09 -0.18 -6.89
C LEU A 40 25.72 -1.42 -7.55
N GLN A 41 26.45 -2.24 -6.79
CA GLN A 41 27.01 -3.51 -7.22
C GLN A 41 26.03 -4.68 -7.01
N GLY A 42 24.84 -4.42 -6.47
CA GLY A 42 23.81 -5.43 -6.19
C GLY A 42 23.99 -6.13 -4.84
N ASP A 43 24.89 -5.65 -3.99
CA ASP A 43 25.02 -6.10 -2.61
C ASP A 43 24.13 -5.25 -1.69
N PHE A 44 23.02 -5.85 -1.25
CA PHE A 44 22.05 -5.26 -0.33
C PHE A 44 22.39 -5.57 1.14
N GLY A 45 23.53 -6.20 1.38
CA GLY A 45 23.97 -6.61 2.70
C GLY A 45 23.21 -7.83 3.24
N THR A 46 23.41 -8.07 4.52
CA THR A 46 22.80 -9.18 5.25
C THR A 46 21.93 -8.69 6.41
N VAL A 47 20.94 -9.49 6.79
CA VAL A 47 20.10 -9.22 7.97
C VAL A 47 20.94 -9.45 9.23
N ILE A 48 21.03 -8.43 10.08
CA ILE A 48 21.80 -8.51 11.34
C ILE A 48 21.23 -9.62 12.23
N GLY A 49 22.09 -10.56 12.64
CA GLY A 49 21.77 -11.65 13.55
C GLY A 49 21.28 -12.94 12.89
N VAL A 50 21.01 -12.96 11.57
CA VAL A 50 20.53 -14.16 10.86
C VAL A 50 21.44 -14.55 9.69
N ASP A 51 22.38 -13.70 9.32
CA ASP A 51 23.36 -13.87 8.22
C ASP A 51 22.72 -14.20 6.86
N GLN A 52 21.47 -13.78 6.67
CA GLN A 52 20.71 -13.99 5.45
C GLN A 52 20.84 -12.80 4.51
N ALA A 53 21.18 -13.04 3.24
CA ALA A 53 21.28 -11.99 2.24
C ALA A 53 19.93 -11.29 2.03
N VAL A 54 19.92 -9.95 2.02
CA VAL A 54 18.68 -9.14 1.92
C VAL A 54 18.07 -9.22 0.53
N LEU A 55 18.86 -9.19 -0.53
CA LEU A 55 18.35 -9.15 -1.92
C LEU A 55 17.49 -10.38 -2.28
N PRO A 56 17.89 -11.62 -2.02
CA PRO A 56 17.04 -12.79 -2.28
C PRO A 56 15.72 -12.73 -1.53
N TYR A 57 15.74 -12.29 -0.26
CA TYR A 57 14.53 -12.13 0.55
C TYR A 57 13.56 -11.10 -0.04
N ILE A 58 14.08 -9.96 -0.53
CA ILE A 58 13.27 -8.94 -1.22
C ILE A 58 12.69 -9.54 -2.51
N MET A 59 13.51 -10.20 -3.33
CA MET A 59 13.07 -10.76 -4.61
C MET A 59 12.00 -11.84 -4.45
N GLU A 60 12.02 -12.59 -3.36
CA GLU A 60 10.97 -13.57 -3.03
C GLU A 60 9.63 -12.89 -2.74
N ARG A 61 9.62 -11.73 -2.04
CA ARG A 61 8.41 -11.02 -1.60
C ARG A 61 7.90 -9.96 -2.57
N LEU A 62 8.79 -9.49 -3.43
CA LEU A 62 8.49 -8.41 -4.37
C LEU A 62 7.30 -8.70 -5.31
N PRO A 63 7.15 -9.90 -5.91
CA PRO A 63 6.03 -10.21 -6.79
C PRO A 63 4.67 -10.09 -6.08
N GLU A 64 4.56 -10.58 -4.84
CA GLU A 64 3.33 -10.48 -4.03
C GLU A 64 3.00 -9.02 -3.72
N THR A 65 4.02 -8.23 -3.36
CA THR A 65 3.88 -6.80 -3.07
C THR A 65 3.40 -6.02 -4.29
N ILE A 66 3.99 -6.29 -5.46
CA ILE A 66 3.58 -5.65 -6.73
C ILE A 66 2.15 -6.02 -7.08
N MET A 67 1.78 -7.31 -6.98
CA MET A 67 0.43 -7.76 -7.27
C MET A 67 -0.60 -7.09 -6.36
N LEU A 68 -0.32 -7.04 -5.06
CA LEU A 68 -1.20 -6.37 -4.10
C LEU A 68 -1.33 -4.87 -4.40
N GLY A 69 -0.22 -4.20 -4.73
CA GLY A 69 -0.22 -2.81 -5.15
C GLY A 69 -1.06 -2.56 -6.40
N LEU A 70 -0.92 -3.41 -7.42
CA LEU A 70 -1.70 -3.33 -8.66
C LEU A 70 -3.21 -3.56 -8.40
N PHE A 71 -3.58 -4.50 -7.52
CA PHE A 71 -4.98 -4.70 -7.13
C PHE A 71 -5.55 -3.46 -6.44
N GLY A 72 -4.85 -2.91 -5.45
CA GLY A 72 -5.27 -1.68 -4.79
C GLY A 72 -5.39 -0.50 -5.76
N TRP A 73 -4.43 -0.36 -6.67
CA TRP A 73 -4.43 0.68 -7.69
C TRP A 73 -5.57 0.51 -8.71
N ALA A 74 -5.91 -0.72 -9.11
CA ALA A 74 -7.01 -1.00 -10.02
C ALA A 74 -8.39 -0.77 -9.36
N ILE A 75 -8.56 -1.15 -8.09
CA ILE A 75 -9.81 -0.98 -7.35
C ILE A 75 -10.12 0.50 -7.10
N ALA A 76 -9.11 1.32 -6.84
CA ALA A 76 -9.32 2.74 -6.54
C ALA A 76 -10.11 3.49 -7.63
N PRO A 77 -9.75 3.49 -8.93
CA PRO A 77 -10.51 4.15 -9.97
C PRO A 77 -11.86 3.48 -10.25
N ILE A 78 -11.98 2.16 -10.10
CA ILE A 78 -13.25 1.44 -10.26
C ILE A 78 -14.31 1.96 -9.28
N ILE A 79 -13.92 2.28 -8.06
CA ILE A 79 -14.81 2.88 -7.06
C ILE A 79 -14.94 4.39 -7.28
N ALA A 80 -13.82 5.09 -7.44
CA ALA A 80 -13.75 6.55 -7.39
C ALA A 80 -14.42 7.22 -8.60
N ILE A 81 -14.20 6.70 -9.81
CA ILE A 81 -14.69 7.34 -11.04
C ILE A 81 -16.21 7.34 -11.09
N PRO A 82 -16.91 6.20 -10.98
CA PRO A 82 -18.37 6.20 -11.02
C PRO A 82 -19.00 7.00 -9.88
N THR A 83 -18.47 6.84 -8.66
CA THR A 83 -19.00 7.54 -7.49
C THR A 83 -18.75 9.05 -7.56
N GLY A 84 -17.58 9.49 -8.04
CA GLY A 84 -17.24 10.89 -8.24
C GLY A 84 -18.10 11.56 -9.30
N ILE A 85 -18.30 10.91 -10.46
CA ILE A 85 -19.19 11.40 -11.52
C ILE A 85 -20.61 11.49 -11.01
N TYR A 86 -21.11 10.45 -10.35
CA TYR A 86 -22.46 10.43 -9.80
C TYR A 86 -22.69 11.53 -8.77
N ALA A 87 -21.73 11.75 -7.87
CA ALA A 87 -21.75 12.81 -6.89
C ALA A 87 -21.77 14.22 -7.51
N ALA A 88 -21.02 14.43 -8.60
CA ALA A 88 -21.02 15.69 -9.34
C ALA A 88 -22.35 15.93 -10.06
N TYR A 89 -22.92 14.89 -10.68
CA TYR A 89 -24.20 14.97 -11.37
C TYR A 89 -25.37 15.25 -10.42
N LYS A 90 -25.33 14.69 -9.21
CA LYS A 90 -26.32 14.88 -8.14
C LYS A 90 -25.88 15.93 -7.10
N LYS A 91 -25.13 16.93 -7.54
CA LYS A 91 -24.65 18.02 -6.66
C LYS A 91 -25.78 18.56 -5.78
N ASP A 92 -25.46 18.84 -4.51
CA ASP A 92 -26.34 19.38 -3.49
C ASP A 92 -27.56 18.51 -3.12
N THR A 93 -27.52 17.22 -3.44
CA THR A 93 -28.50 16.23 -3.00
C THR A 93 -27.97 15.33 -1.87
N LEU A 94 -28.86 14.49 -1.30
CA LEU A 94 -28.46 13.47 -0.32
C LEU A 94 -27.43 12.49 -0.89
N ALA A 95 -27.48 12.18 -2.19
CA ALA A 95 -26.50 11.32 -2.85
C ALA A 95 -25.11 11.94 -2.87
N ASP A 96 -25.00 13.25 -3.13
CA ASP A 96 -23.74 13.99 -3.02
C ASP A 96 -23.21 14.01 -1.58
N THR A 97 -24.08 14.22 -0.62
CA THR A 97 -23.72 14.19 0.81
C THR A 97 -23.25 12.80 1.24
N ALA A 98 -23.96 11.75 0.87
CA ALA A 98 -23.58 10.37 1.16
C ALA A 98 -22.22 10.01 0.53
N SER A 99 -21.97 10.44 -0.71
CA SER A 99 -20.69 10.23 -1.39
C SER A 99 -19.54 10.94 -0.67
N ARG A 100 -19.77 12.17 -0.19
CA ARG A 100 -18.77 12.90 0.62
C ARG A 100 -18.49 12.22 1.96
N VAL A 101 -19.54 11.75 2.66
CA VAL A 101 -19.38 10.99 3.90
C VAL A 101 -18.59 9.70 3.66
N PHE A 102 -18.91 8.98 2.59
CA PHE A 102 -18.14 7.78 2.20
C PHE A 102 -16.67 8.09 1.94
N ALA A 103 -16.38 9.18 1.20
CA ALA A 103 -14.99 9.60 0.95
C ALA A 103 -14.27 9.98 2.25
N LEU A 104 -14.91 10.73 3.13
CA LEU A 104 -14.33 11.10 4.42
C LEU A 104 -14.09 9.88 5.30
N SER A 105 -15.02 8.94 5.34
CA SER A 105 -14.86 7.68 6.08
C SER A 105 -13.67 6.88 5.56
N GLY A 106 -13.51 6.77 4.23
CA GLY A 106 -12.38 6.06 3.61
C GLY A 106 -11.00 6.65 3.93
N ILE A 107 -10.93 7.97 4.19
CA ILE A 107 -9.68 8.64 4.62
C ILE A 107 -9.47 8.52 6.13
N SER A 108 -10.56 8.53 6.91
CA SER A 108 -10.52 8.60 8.37
C SER A 108 -10.31 7.24 9.02
N LEU A 109 -10.73 6.15 8.36
CA LEU A 109 -10.57 4.80 8.89
C LEU A 109 -9.13 4.31 8.68
N PRO A 110 -8.45 3.81 9.72
CA PRO A 110 -7.14 3.19 9.55
C PRO A 110 -7.24 1.94 8.66
N ASN A 111 -6.34 1.82 7.68
CA ASN A 111 -6.35 0.69 6.73
C ASN A 111 -6.31 -0.67 7.44
N PHE A 112 -5.51 -0.81 8.51
CA PHE A 112 -5.44 -2.05 9.27
C PHE A 112 -6.78 -2.42 9.90
N TRP A 113 -7.52 -1.42 10.43
CA TRP A 113 -8.83 -1.64 11.02
C TRP A 113 -9.85 -2.09 9.96
N LEU A 114 -9.86 -1.42 8.80
CA LEU A 114 -10.71 -1.82 7.66
C LEU A 114 -10.39 -3.24 7.21
N GLY A 115 -9.11 -3.59 7.07
CA GLY A 115 -8.69 -4.94 6.71
C GLY A 115 -9.16 -5.99 7.70
N LEU A 116 -9.02 -5.72 9.01
CA LEU A 116 -9.50 -6.63 10.06
C LEU A 116 -11.03 -6.80 10.01
N MET A 117 -11.79 -5.72 9.78
CA MET A 117 -13.25 -5.80 9.65
C MET A 117 -13.68 -6.59 8.40
N LEU A 118 -12.99 -6.42 7.28
CA LEU A 118 -13.25 -7.19 6.08
C LEU A 118 -12.97 -8.69 6.28
N ILE A 119 -11.86 -9.04 6.93
CA ILE A 119 -11.56 -10.43 7.28
C ILE A 119 -12.63 -10.98 8.23
N LEU A 120 -12.97 -10.24 9.29
CA LEU A 120 -13.99 -10.67 10.26
C LEU A 120 -15.33 -10.95 9.59
N VAL A 121 -15.79 -10.04 8.74
CA VAL A 121 -17.11 -10.18 8.09
C VAL A 121 -17.08 -11.21 6.97
N PHE A 122 -16.16 -11.07 6.01
CA PHE A 122 -16.20 -11.87 4.79
C PHE A 122 -15.51 -13.23 4.91
N ALA A 123 -14.47 -13.34 5.71
CA ALA A 123 -13.76 -14.59 5.87
C ALA A 123 -14.25 -15.42 7.06
N LEU A 124 -14.47 -14.79 8.24
CA LEU A 124 -14.82 -15.53 9.44
C LEU A 124 -16.33 -15.68 9.64
N TYR A 125 -17.12 -14.63 9.37
CA TYR A 125 -18.57 -14.68 9.62
C TYR A 125 -19.36 -15.22 8.43
N LEU A 126 -19.01 -14.82 7.20
CA LEU A 126 -19.71 -15.24 5.98
C LEU A 126 -19.06 -16.46 5.30
N ASP A 127 -17.83 -16.82 5.67
CA ASP A 127 -17.03 -17.92 5.09
C ASP A 127 -16.92 -17.83 3.54
N LEU A 128 -16.82 -16.61 3.01
CA LEU A 128 -16.73 -16.35 1.58
C LEU A 128 -15.31 -16.20 1.07
N TRP A 129 -14.35 -15.86 1.94
CA TRP A 129 -12.96 -15.58 1.59
C TRP A 129 -11.98 -16.40 2.44
N PRO A 130 -10.85 -16.84 1.89
CA PRO A 130 -9.81 -17.48 2.68
C PRO A 130 -9.14 -16.47 3.62
N VAL A 131 -8.88 -16.89 4.87
CA VAL A 131 -8.16 -16.06 5.87
C VAL A 131 -6.66 -15.97 5.52
N LEU A 132 -6.09 -17.06 5.01
CA LEU A 132 -4.68 -17.18 4.66
C LEU A 132 -4.51 -17.20 3.15
N ALA A 133 -3.37 -16.64 2.70
CA ALA A 133 -3.01 -16.71 1.30
C ALA A 133 -2.89 -18.17 0.83
N PRO A 134 -3.55 -18.56 -0.26
CA PRO A 134 -3.41 -19.89 -0.81
C PRO A 134 -1.98 -20.11 -1.33
N GLN A 135 -1.41 -21.31 -1.09
CA GLN A 135 -0.11 -21.68 -1.65
C GLN A 135 -0.27 -22.04 -3.13
N LYS A 136 -0.52 -21.07 -3.95
CA LYS A 136 -0.80 -21.18 -5.37
C LYS A 136 -0.01 -20.14 -6.16
N PRO A 137 0.21 -20.33 -7.48
CA PRO A 137 0.82 -19.31 -8.33
C PRO A 137 0.08 -17.97 -8.24
N LEU A 138 0.81 -16.86 -8.32
CA LEU A 138 0.27 -15.50 -8.15
C LEU A 138 -0.91 -15.17 -9.08
N LEU A 139 -0.91 -15.74 -10.30
CA LEU A 139 -1.97 -15.52 -11.29
C LEU A 139 -3.07 -16.60 -11.25
N SER A 140 -3.06 -17.50 -10.25
CA SER A 140 -4.14 -18.48 -10.10
C SER A 140 -5.45 -17.79 -9.69
N PRO A 141 -6.62 -18.35 -10.11
CA PRO A 141 -7.93 -17.78 -9.72
C PRO A 141 -8.11 -17.67 -8.20
N GLU A 142 -7.58 -18.63 -7.45
CA GLU A 142 -7.64 -18.65 -5.99
C GLU A 142 -6.83 -17.51 -5.35
N MET A 143 -5.63 -17.23 -5.89
CA MET A 143 -4.80 -16.13 -5.42
C MET A 143 -5.42 -14.78 -5.80
N LEU A 144 -5.94 -14.64 -7.02
CA LEU A 144 -6.62 -13.42 -7.46
C LEU A 144 -7.86 -13.14 -6.59
N TRP A 145 -8.62 -14.19 -6.24
CA TRP A 145 -9.75 -14.08 -5.32
C TRP A 145 -9.31 -13.61 -3.93
N TYR A 146 -8.27 -14.23 -3.37
CA TYR A 146 -7.71 -13.82 -2.09
C TYR A 146 -7.30 -12.34 -2.07
N LEU A 147 -6.68 -11.84 -3.15
CA LEU A 147 -6.17 -10.45 -3.23
C LEU A 147 -7.27 -9.38 -3.26
N ILE A 148 -8.53 -9.74 -3.48
CA ILE A 148 -9.63 -8.76 -3.52
C ILE A 148 -9.77 -8.05 -2.18
N LEU A 149 -9.82 -8.74 -1.03
CA LEU A 149 -10.01 -8.11 0.27
C LEU A 149 -8.84 -7.17 0.64
N PRO A 150 -7.57 -7.58 0.59
CA PRO A 150 -6.46 -6.67 0.84
C PRO A 150 -6.38 -5.56 -0.21
N GLY A 151 -6.72 -5.84 -1.47
CA GLY A 151 -6.80 -4.83 -2.52
C GLY A 151 -7.88 -3.78 -2.26
N VAL A 152 -9.06 -4.18 -1.80
CA VAL A 152 -10.13 -3.26 -1.35
C VAL A 152 -9.65 -2.42 -0.18
N THR A 153 -8.94 -3.02 0.77
CA THR A 153 -8.39 -2.31 1.93
C THR A 153 -7.46 -1.17 1.51
N ILE A 154 -6.51 -1.45 0.61
CA ILE A 154 -5.56 -0.46 0.09
C ILE A 154 -6.27 0.54 -0.84
N GLY A 155 -7.11 0.03 -1.73
CA GLY A 155 -7.81 0.81 -2.75
C GLY A 155 -8.82 1.80 -2.18
N THR A 156 -9.42 1.51 -1.02
CA THR A 156 -10.44 2.39 -0.40
C THR A 156 -9.87 3.75 -0.04
N ALA A 157 -8.72 3.81 0.61
CA ALA A 157 -8.08 5.08 0.97
C ALA A 157 -7.69 5.91 -0.28
N ALA A 158 -7.16 5.23 -1.31
CA ALA A 158 -6.82 5.85 -2.59
C ALA A 158 -8.08 6.32 -3.34
N SER A 159 -9.15 5.52 -3.33
CA SER A 159 -10.42 5.85 -3.99
C SER A 159 -11.07 7.10 -3.42
N ALA A 160 -10.99 7.32 -2.13
CA ALA A 160 -11.58 8.47 -1.46
C ALA A 160 -10.98 9.80 -1.94
N ASN A 161 -9.64 9.86 -2.10
CA ASN A 161 -8.97 11.03 -2.66
C ASN A 161 -9.31 11.21 -4.16
N LEU A 162 -9.25 10.16 -4.94
CA LEU A 162 -9.52 10.18 -6.38
C LEU A 162 -10.98 10.58 -6.67
N MET A 163 -11.94 10.07 -5.87
CA MET A 163 -13.35 10.42 -5.97
C MET A 163 -13.58 11.92 -5.75
N ARG A 164 -12.91 12.52 -4.76
CA ARG A 164 -13.02 13.96 -4.49
C ARG A 164 -12.50 14.80 -5.67
N VAL A 165 -11.34 14.40 -6.23
CA VAL A 165 -10.78 15.08 -7.42
C VAL A 165 -11.73 14.91 -8.60
N MET A 166 -12.20 13.68 -8.88
CA MET A 166 -13.13 13.40 -9.96
C MET A 166 -14.42 14.20 -9.86
N ARG A 167 -14.99 14.27 -8.65
CA ARG A 167 -16.19 15.07 -8.39
C ARG A 167 -15.98 16.56 -8.69
N SER A 168 -14.88 17.16 -8.22
CA SER A 168 -14.61 18.58 -8.44
C SER A 168 -14.38 18.90 -9.92
N SER A 169 -13.57 18.09 -10.61
CA SER A 169 -13.28 18.26 -12.03
C SER A 169 -14.54 18.08 -12.89
N MET A 170 -15.36 17.07 -12.56
CA MET A 170 -16.61 16.84 -13.26
C MET A 170 -17.64 17.95 -13.03
N ALA A 171 -17.73 18.46 -11.80
CA ALA A 171 -18.63 19.59 -11.50
C ALA A 171 -18.19 20.87 -12.22
N GLU A 172 -16.90 21.13 -12.35
CA GLU A 172 -16.37 22.25 -13.12
C GLU A 172 -16.69 22.08 -14.61
N GLU A 173 -16.41 20.89 -15.18
CA GLU A 173 -16.64 20.60 -16.59
C GLU A 173 -18.12 20.74 -16.97
N MET A 174 -19.03 20.31 -16.12
CA MET A 174 -20.49 20.38 -16.33
C MET A 174 -21.03 21.81 -16.39
N ASN A 175 -20.29 22.80 -15.88
CA ASN A 175 -20.69 24.21 -15.88
C ASN A 175 -20.14 24.99 -17.09
N LYS A 176 -19.38 24.38 -17.98
CA LYS A 176 -18.84 25.04 -19.18
C LYS A 176 -19.91 25.31 -20.24
N GLU A 177 -19.73 26.40 -20.98
CA GLU A 177 -20.69 26.86 -22.01
C GLU A 177 -21.01 25.83 -23.07
N TYR A 178 -20.02 25.03 -23.50
CA TYR A 178 -20.24 24.01 -24.51
C TYR A 178 -21.20 22.89 -24.03
N VAL A 179 -21.19 22.59 -22.73
CA VAL A 179 -22.13 21.61 -22.14
C VAL A 179 -23.54 22.16 -22.14
N THR A 180 -23.71 23.45 -21.82
CA THR A 180 -25.01 24.15 -21.91
C THR A 180 -25.51 24.19 -23.35
N ALA A 181 -24.63 24.50 -24.32
CA ALA A 181 -24.97 24.50 -25.73
C ALA A 181 -25.37 23.09 -26.25
N ALA A 182 -24.69 22.04 -25.78
CA ALA A 182 -25.03 20.67 -26.14
C ALA A 182 -26.39 20.21 -25.57
N ARG A 183 -26.76 20.69 -24.38
CA ARG A 183 -28.06 20.39 -23.76
C ARG A 183 -29.23 21.13 -24.39
N ALA A 184 -28.95 22.26 -25.05
CA ALA A 184 -29.95 23.09 -25.73
C ALA A 184 -30.33 22.57 -27.14
N LYS A 185 -29.60 21.58 -27.69
CA LYS A 185 -29.90 20.89 -28.94
C LYS A 185 -30.81 19.67 -28.71
#